data_ef52a7ea67c7355a966669efb676f02a
#
_entry.id   ef52a7ea67c7355a966669efb676f02a
#
_cell.length_a   1.000
_cell.length_b   1.000
_cell.length_c   1.000
_cell.angle_alpha   90.00
_cell.angle_beta   90.00
_cell.angle_gamma   90.00
#
_symmetry.space_group_name_H-M   'P 1'
#
loop_
_entity.id
_entity.type
_entity.pdbx_description
1 polymer ?
#
loop_
_entity_poly.entity_id
_entity_poly.type
_entity_poly.pdbx_seq_one_letter_code
_entity_poly.pdbx_strand_id
1 'polypeptide(L)'
;MMRIVSIASTAAGRRLAERLPYPVEVGGAAAAIRSAWHKVDAIVVFLAVGATVRLIAPHLQSKQSDPAVIAVDEAGTTAVVVVGGHHGGNQLATEIGALLGASPIITTATDRRDLPALDAIPGFAAEGDYRGVALRMLEG
;
A
#
# COMPACT_ATOMS: atom_id res chain seq x y z
N MET A 1 7.67 13.38 -6.68
CA MET A 1 7.71 11.99 -7.16
C MET A 1 7.99 11.04 -6.01
N MET A 2 7.25 9.96 -5.92
CA MET A 2 7.46 8.95 -4.88
C MET A 2 8.74 8.15 -5.14
N ARG A 3 9.51 7.92 -4.09
CA ARG A 3 10.62 6.98 -4.13
C ARG A 3 10.07 5.60 -3.78
N ILE A 4 10.17 4.66 -4.70
CA ILE A 4 9.56 3.34 -4.59
C ILE A 4 10.63 2.27 -4.78
N VAL A 5 10.59 1.22 -3.97
CA VAL A 5 11.46 0.07 -4.14
C VAL A 5 10.62 -1.20 -4.16
N SER A 6 11.00 -2.15 -5.02
CA SER A 6 10.44 -3.50 -5.04
C SER A 6 11.38 -4.44 -4.29
N ILE A 7 10.81 -5.33 -3.50
CA ILE A 7 11.56 -6.33 -2.73
C ILE A 7 11.06 -7.71 -3.12
N ALA A 8 11.95 -8.55 -3.66
CA ALA A 8 11.60 -9.88 -4.13
C ALA A 8 12.69 -10.86 -3.75
N SER A 9 12.30 -11.93 -3.04
CA SER A 9 13.23 -12.96 -2.55
C SER A 9 13.20 -14.24 -3.40
N THR A 10 12.16 -14.43 -4.21
CA THR A 10 12.02 -15.63 -5.04
C THR A 10 12.20 -15.30 -6.52
N ALA A 11 12.48 -16.32 -7.32
CA ALA A 11 12.60 -16.14 -8.77
C ALA A 11 11.28 -15.65 -9.37
N ALA A 12 10.15 -16.19 -8.92
CA ALA A 12 8.83 -15.77 -9.40
C ALA A 12 8.56 -14.30 -9.05
N GLY A 13 8.83 -13.91 -7.82
CA GLY A 13 8.68 -12.52 -7.39
C GLY A 13 9.58 -11.55 -8.17
N ARG A 14 10.83 -11.96 -8.42
CA ARG A 14 11.75 -11.13 -9.19
C ARG A 14 11.27 -10.91 -10.62
N ARG A 15 10.73 -11.95 -11.27
CA ARG A 15 10.19 -11.79 -12.63
C ARG A 15 9.06 -10.78 -12.68
N LEU A 16 8.20 -10.78 -11.67
CA LEU A 16 7.13 -9.78 -11.58
C LEU A 16 7.69 -8.39 -11.29
N ALA A 17 8.62 -8.29 -10.34
CA ALA A 17 9.23 -7.02 -9.97
C ALA A 17 9.93 -6.35 -11.14
N GLU A 18 10.57 -7.12 -12.00
CA GLU A 18 11.26 -6.63 -13.19
C GLU A 18 10.31 -5.99 -14.21
N ARG A 19 9.03 -6.32 -14.15
CA ARG A 19 8.02 -5.70 -15.01
C ARG A 19 7.55 -4.34 -14.51
N LEU A 20 7.98 -3.94 -13.32
CA LEU A 20 7.65 -2.65 -12.73
C LEU A 20 8.82 -1.68 -12.92
N PRO A 21 8.53 -0.37 -13.05
CA PRO A 21 9.58 0.63 -13.28
C PRO A 21 10.24 1.11 -11.97
N TYR A 22 10.43 0.20 -11.01
CA TYR A 22 11.03 0.53 -9.71
C TYR A 22 12.29 -0.30 -9.49
N PRO A 23 13.29 0.25 -8.77
CA PRO A 23 14.46 -0.54 -8.40
C PRO A 23 14.07 -1.81 -7.64
N VAL A 24 14.78 -2.90 -7.88
CA VAL A 24 14.50 -4.20 -7.25
C VAL A 24 15.62 -4.55 -6.28
N GLU A 25 15.25 -4.78 -5.03
CA GLU A 25 16.13 -5.34 -4.02
C GLU A 25 15.89 -6.84 -3.94
N VAL A 26 16.95 -7.63 -4.03
CA VAL A 26 16.88 -9.09 -3.96
C VAL A 26 17.54 -9.58 -2.68
N GLY A 27 17.24 -10.81 -2.29
CA GLY A 27 17.80 -11.40 -1.08
C GLY A 27 16.79 -11.42 0.05
N GLY A 28 17.24 -11.32 1.29
CA GLY A 28 16.37 -11.42 2.45
C GLY A 28 15.41 -10.25 2.57
N ALA A 29 14.12 -10.52 2.59
CA ALA A 29 13.10 -9.49 2.67
C ALA A 29 13.20 -8.66 3.95
N ALA A 30 13.49 -9.29 5.09
CA ALA A 30 13.61 -8.60 6.37
C ALA A 30 14.71 -7.52 6.34
N ALA A 31 15.87 -7.86 5.82
CA ALA A 31 16.99 -6.91 5.73
C ALA A 31 16.69 -5.80 4.71
N ALA A 32 16.08 -6.14 3.58
CA ALA A 32 15.74 -5.18 2.55
C ALA A 32 14.70 -4.17 3.05
N ILE A 33 13.68 -4.63 3.77
CA ILE A 33 12.66 -3.77 4.38
C ILE A 33 13.30 -2.83 5.39
N ARG A 34 14.14 -3.38 6.28
CA ARG A 34 14.83 -2.57 7.28
C ARG A 34 15.65 -1.46 6.64
N SER A 35 16.41 -1.82 5.60
CA SER A 35 17.24 -0.86 4.87
C SER A 35 16.43 0.23 4.18
N ALA A 36 15.29 -0.12 3.62
CA ALA A 36 14.48 0.81 2.82
C ALA A 36 13.55 1.71 3.67
N TRP A 37 13.19 1.28 4.89
CA TRP A 37 12.07 1.85 5.63
C TRP A 37 12.05 3.37 5.74
N HIS A 38 13.20 3.98 6.01
CA HIS A 38 13.29 5.44 6.18
C HIS A 38 13.81 6.15 4.93
N LYS A 39 14.03 5.42 3.83
CA LYS A 39 14.63 5.98 2.62
C LYS A 39 13.65 6.13 1.46
N VAL A 40 12.51 5.44 1.52
CA VAL A 40 11.56 5.42 0.42
C VAL A 40 10.17 5.84 0.90
N ASP A 41 9.33 6.20 -0.05
CA ASP A 41 7.94 6.57 0.21
C ASP A 41 7.00 5.38 0.11
N ALA A 42 7.39 4.35 -0.64
CA ALA A 42 6.60 3.13 -0.77
C ALA A 42 7.47 1.92 -1.04
N ILE A 43 7.01 0.77 -0.55
CA ILE A 43 7.64 -0.53 -0.73
C ILE A 43 6.63 -1.47 -1.38
N VAL A 44 7.04 -2.10 -2.48
CA VAL A 44 6.27 -3.17 -3.11
C VAL A 44 6.98 -4.48 -2.76
N VAL A 45 6.32 -5.35 -2.02
CA VAL A 45 6.95 -6.59 -1.58
C VAL A 45 6.19 -7.78 -2.16
N PHE A 46 6.94 -8.72 -2.73
CA PHE A 46 6.39 -9.90 -3.38
C PHE A 46 6.35 -11.05 -2.38
N LEU A 47 5.40 -10.95 -1.45
CA LEU A 47 5.18 -11.91 -0.36
C LEU A 47 3.70 -11.94 -0.03
N ALA A 48 3.27 -13.03 0.65
CA ALA A 48 1.94 -13.09 1.22
C ALA A 48 1.72 -11.95 2.22
N VAL A 49 0.48 -11.51 2.37
CA VAL A 49 0.12 -10.42 3.28
C VAL A 49 0.55 -10.71 4.72
N GLY A 50 0.33 -11.95 5.20
CA GLY A 50 0.71 -12.30 6.57
C GLY A 50 2.21 -12.19 6.82
N ALA A 51 3.02 -12.66 5.88
CA ALA A 51 4.48 -12.53 5.98
C ALA A 51 4.89 -11.05 5.95
N THR A 52 4.27 -10.26 5.08
CA THR A 52 4.53 -8.83 4.97
C THR A 52 4.23 -8.13 6.29
N VAL A 53 3.08 -8.40 6.90
CA VAL A 53 2.68 -7.79 8.17
C VAL A 53 3.70 -8.08 9.26
N ARG A 54 4.15 -9.33 9.37
CA ARG A 54 5.15 -9.70 10.38
C ARG A 54 6.48 -8.98 10.18
N LEU A 55 6.86 -8.78 8.92
CA LEU A 55 8.14 -8.12 8.61
C LEU A 55 8.10 -6.62 8.85
N ILE A 56 6.99 -5.96 8.57
CA ILE A 56 6.89 -4.51 8.73
C ILE A 56 6.50 -4.09 10.14
N ALA A 57 5.85 -4.97 10.92
CA ALA A 57 5.35 -4.63 12.25
C ALA A 57 6.40 -3.97 13.16
N PRO A 58 7.65 -4.47 13.24
CA PRO A 58 8.65 -3.83 14.11
C PRO A 58 9.03 -2.41 13.69
N HIS A 59 8.73 -2.02 12.45
CA HIS A 59 9.14 -0.72 11.90
C HIS A 59 8.01 0.31 11.92
N LEU A 60 6.78 -0.11 12.16
CA LEU A 60 5.62 0.79 12.14
C LEU A 60 5.71 1.83 13.24
N GLN A 61 5.57 3.10 12.89
CA GLN A 61 5.63 4.23 13.83
C GLN A 61 4.39 5.11 13.74
N SER A 62 4.10 5.65 12.56
CA SER A 62 2.93 6.51 12.39
C SER A 62 2.44 6.50 10.94
N LYS A 63 1.17 6.82 10.77
CA LYS A 63 0.57 6.96 9.44
C LYS A 63 1.24 8.03 8.59
N GLN A 64 1.80 9.04 9.24
CA GLN A 64 2.40 10.18 8.55
C GLN A 64 3.83 9.90 8.09
N SER A 65 4.57 9.08 8.81
CA SER A 65 5.99 8.87 8.54
C SER A 65 6.31 7.56 7.85
N ASP A 66 5.48 6.54 8.03
CA ASP A 66 5.76 5.22 7.47
C ASP A 66 5.54 5.18 5.96
N PRO A 67 6.34 4.41 5.23
CA PRO A 67 6.09 4.23 3.80
C PRO A 67 4.79 3.46 3.56
N ALA A 68 4.19 3.67 2.40
CA ALA A 68 3.12 2.78 1.95
C ALA A 68 3.71 1.41 1.63
N VAL A 69 2.97 0.35 1.93
CA VAL A 69 3.42 -1.01 1.64
C VAL A 69 2.36 -1.74 0.85
N ILE A 70 2.75 -2.26 -0.31
CA ILE A 70 1.90 -3.05 -1.20
C ILE A 70 2.45 -4.46 -1.24
N ALA A 71 1.62 -5.46 -0.92
CA ALA A 71 1.99 -6.87 -1.01
C ALA A 71 1.42 -7.46 -2.29
N VAL A 72 2.28 -8.05 -3.12
CA VAL A 72 1.88 -8.72 -4.36
C VAL A 72 2.18 -10.20 -4.20
N ASP A 73 1.20 -11.06 -4.49
CA ASP A 73 1.40 -12.50 -4.43
C ASP A 73 2.30 -12.99 -5.56
N GLU A 74 2.90 -14.16 -5.40
CA GLU A 74 3.86 -14.69 -6.38
C GLU A 74 3.26 -14.97 -7.74
N ALA A 75 1.96 -15.21 -7.81
CA ALA A 75 1.27 -15.39 -9.08
C ALA A 75 0.95 -14.08 -9.77
N GLY A 76 1.13 -12.94 -9.09
CA GLY A 76 0.83 -11.63 -9.64
C GLY A 76 -0.67 -11.40 -9.83
N THR A 77 -1.51 -12.00 -8.98
CA THR A 77 -2.95 -11.90 -9.13
C THR A 77 -3.56 -10.76 -8.32
N THR A 78 -2.92 -10.39 -7.22
CA THR A 78 -3.42 -9.30 -6.35
C THR A 78 -2.30 -8.35 -5.95
N ALA A 79 -2.64 -7.08 -5.82
CA ALA A 79 -1.77 -6.04 -5.26
C ALA A 79 -2.50 -5.44 -4.07
N VAL A 80 -2.15 -5.87 -2.87
CA VAL A 80 -2.87 -5.55 -1.64
C VAL A 80 -2.22 -4.38 -0.93
N VAL A 81 -2.99 -3.33 -0.68
CA VAL A 81 -2.53 -2.21 0.13
C VAL A 81 -2.54 -2.63 1.59
N VAL A 82 -1.36 -2.80 2.18
CA VAL A 82 -1.23 -3.25 3.56
C VAL A 82 -1.29 -2.06 4.52
N VAL A 83 -0.51 -1.02 4.26
CA VAL A 83 -0.52 0.23 5.02
C VAL A 83 -0.27 1.40 4.08
N GLY A 84 -0.65 2.59 4.50
CA GLY A 84 -0.36 3.81 3.75
C GLY A 84 -1.26 4.06 2.56
N GLY A 85 -2.50 3.58 2.58
CA GLY A 85 -3.43 3.74 1.47
C GLY A 85 -3.60 5.19 1.03
N HIS A 86 -3.82 6.10 1.98
CA HIS A 86 -4.01 7.52 1.68
C HIS A 86 -2.68 8.27 1.44
N HIS A 87 -1.55 7.61 1.61
CA HIS A 87 -0.23 8.20 1.36
C HIS A 87 0.37 7.67 0.06
N GLY A 88 -0.48 7.49 -0.95
CA GLY A 88 -0.06 7.05 -2.27
C GLY A 88 -0.20 5.54 -2.49
N GLY A 89 -0.50 4.76 -1.44
CA GLY A 89 -0.60 3.30 -1.55
C GLY A 89 -1.73 2.85 -2.47
N ASN A 90 -2.89 3.48 -2.37
CA ASN A 90 -4.05 3.11 -3.20
C ASN A 90 -3.78 3.36 -4.68
N GLN A 91 -3.21 4.52 -4.99
CA GLN A 91 -2.86 4.86 -6.36
C GLN A 91 -1.78 3.91 -6.90
N LEU A 92 -0.78 3.62 -6.08
CA LEU A 92 0.31 2.71 -6.45
C LEU A 92 -0.21 1.30 -6.72
N ALA A 93 -1.10 0.78 -5.88
CA ALA A 93 -1.68 -0.55 -6.08
C ALA A 93 -2.47 -0.61 -7.40
N THR A 94 -3.19 0.44 -7.74
CA THR A 94 -3.92 0.54 -9.00
C THR A 94 -2.96 0.53 -10.19
N GLU A 95 -1.86 1.27 -10.10
CA GLU A 95 -0.83 1.30 -11.13
C GLU A 95 -0.16 -0.06 -11.30
N ILE A 96 0.22 -0.70 -10.20
CA ILE A 96 0.80 -2.04 -10.23
C ILE A 96 -0.17 -3.04 -10.84
N GLY A 97 -1.45 -2.94 -10.48
CA GLY A 97 -2.49 -3.78 -11.05
C GLY A 97 -2.56 -3.67 -12.57
N ALA A 98 -2.48 -2.46 -13.09
CA ALA A 98 -2.47 -2.22 -14.53
C ALA A 98 -1.22 -2.80 -15.19
N LEU A 99 -0.06 -2.66 -14.57
CA LEU A 99 1.21 -3.13 -15.13
C LEU A 99 1.36 -4.64 -15.09
N LEU A 100 0.86 -5.31 -14.05
CA LEU A 100 1.02 -6.75 -13.87
C LEU A 100 -0.22 -7.56 -14.25
N GLY A 101 -1.35 -6.90 -14.50
CA GLY A 101 -2.62 -7.61 -14.65
C GLY A 101 -3.16 -8.12 -13.32
N ALA A 102 -2.78 -7.49 -12.21
CA ALA A 102 -3.22 -7.87 -10.87
C ALA A 102 -4.42 -7.04 -10.44
N SER A 103 -5.24 -7.61 -9.56
CA SER A 103 -6.37 -6.88 -8.97
C SER A 103 -5.87 -6.05 -7.79
N PRO A 104 -6.03 -4.73 -7.81
CA PRO A 104 -5.69 -3.91 -6.65
C PRO A 104 -6.74 -4.13 -5.55
N ILE A 105 -6.28 -4.38 -4.33
CA ILE A 105 -7.13 -4.58 -3.17
C ILE A 105 -6.94 -3.39 -2.26
N ILE A 106 -7.95 -2.53 -2.24
CA ILE A 106 -7.95 -1.27 -1.50
C ILE A 106 -9.05 -1.37 -0.45
N THR A 107 -8.67 -1.17 0.81
CA THR A 107 -9.60 -1.37 1.93
C THR A 107 -9.88 -0.10 2.72
N THR A 108 -9.27 1.02 2.36
CA THR A 108 -9.62 2.31 2.96
C THR A 108 -11.07 2.63 2.64
N ALA A 109 -11.84 2.94 3.68
CA ALA A 109 -13.30 2.98 3.57
C ALA A 109 -13.83 3.96 2.54
N THR A 110 -13.30 5.18 2.52
CA THR A 110 -13.78 6.22 1.60
C THR A 110 -13.45 5.90 0.14
N ASP A 111 -12.23 5.45 -0.14
CA ASP A 111 -11.83 5.10 -1.50
C ASP A 111 -12.58 3.86 -2.01
N ARG A 112 -12.73 2.88 -1.14
CA ARG A 112 -13.40 1.62 -1.47
C ARG A 112 -14.86 1.84 -1.87
N ARG A 113 -15.50 2.81 -1.24
CA ARG A 113 -16.90 3.15 -1.50
C ARG A 113 -17.06 4.28 -2.52
N ASP A 114 -15.95 4.75 -3.06
CA ASP A 114 -15.93 5.89 -3.97
C ASP A 114 -16.61 7.11 -3.34
N LEU A 115 -16.41 7.28 -2.05
CA LEU A 115 -16.94 8.41 -1.31
C LEU A 115 -15.92 9.55 -1.30
N PRO A 116 -16.36 10.80 -1.49
CA PRO A 116 -15.45 11.92 -1.37
C PRO A 116 -14.99 12.10 0.07
N ALA A 117 -13.85 12.74 0.25
CA ALA A 117 -13.42 13.13 1.58
C ALA A 117 -14.46 14.07 2.20
N LEU A 118 -14.74 13.90 3.48
CA LEU A 118 -15.81 14.68 4.12
C LEU A 118 -15.54 16.18 4.12
N ASP A 119 -14.30 16.59 4.23
CA ASP A 119 -13.91 18.00 4.19
C ASP A 119 -14.11 18.62 2.80
N ALA A 120 -14.25 17.79 1.76
CA ALA A 120 -14.52 18.25 0.39
C ALA A 120 -16.02 18.29 0.07
N ILE A 121 -16.88 17.78 0.94
CA ILE A 121 -18.32 17.75 0.71
C ILE A 121 -18.91 19.10 1.13
N PRO A 122 -19.58 19.82 0.21
CA PRO A 122 -20.22 21.08 0.58
C PRO A 122 -21.27 20.87 1.68
N GLY A 123 -21.22 21.71 2.70
CA GLY A 123 -22.16 21.63 3.81
C GLY A 123 -21.73 20.72 4.95
N PHE A 124 -20.68 19.94 4.78
CA PHE A 124 -20.09 19.19 5.88
C PHE A 124 -19.02 20.05 6.52
N ALA A 125 -19.32 20.54 7.71
CA ALA A 125 -18.31 21.24 8.48
C ALA A 125 -17.34 20.23 9.04
N ALA A 126 -16.04 20.52 8.99
CA ALA A 126 -15.05 19.70 9.66
C ALA A 126 -15.08 19.90 11.18
N GLU A 127 -16.25 20.17 11.72
CA GLU A 127 -16.49 20.35 13.12
C GLU A 127 -16.84 19.01 13.75
N GLY A 128 -16.17 18.69 14.84
CA GLY A 128 -16.40 17.45 15.53
C GLY A 128 -15.73 16.27 14.85
N ASP A 129 -16.21 15.08 15.14
CA ASP A 129 -15.60 13.84 14.70
C ASP A 129 -16.17 13.39 13.34
N TYR A 130 -15.61 13.91 12.28
CA TYR A 130 -16.05 13.50 10.94
C TYR A 130 -15.70 12.04 10.61
N ARG A 131 -14.79 11.40 11.39
CA ARG A 131 -14.53 9.97 11.24
C ARG A 131 -15.77 9.17 11.64
N GLY A 132 -16.43 9.58 12.72
CA GLY A 132 -17.68 8.97 13.11
C GLY A 132 -18.76 9.14 12.06
N VAL A 133 -18.83 10.32 11.45
CA VAL A 133 -19.77 10.57 10.35
C VAL A 133 -19.48 9.67 9.16
N ALA A 134 -18.21 9.52 8.76
CA ALA A 134 -17.82 8.66 7.66
C ALA A 134 -18.20 7.21 7.93
N LEU A 135 -17.98 6.71 9.13
CA LEU A 135 -18.36 5.35 9.51
C LEU A 135 -19.87 5.15 9.41
N ARG A 136 -20.66 6.10 9.89
CA ARG A 136 -22.12 6.00 9.78
C ARG A 136 -22.59 5.97 8.34
N MET A 137 -21.96 6.73 7.46
CA MET A 137 -22.29 6.69 6.03
C MET A 137 -22.03 5.32 5.42
N LEU A 138 -20.98 4.64 5.87
CA LEU A 138 -20.64 3.29 5.39
C LEU A 138 -21.57 2.23 5.95
N GLU A 139 -22.07 2.41 7.16
CA GLU A 139 -23.01 1.49 7.80
C GLU A 139 -24.44 1.67 7.31
N GLY A 140 -24.79 2.89 6.93
CA GLY A 140 -26.11 3.23 6.44
C GLY A 140 -26.28 2.95 5.00
#